data_79194cffee502bd707aa6cc56b6e451f
#
_entry.id   79194cffee502bd707aa6cc56b6e451f
#
_cell.length_a   1.000
_cell.length_b   1.000
_cell.length_c   1.000
_cell.angle_alpha   90.00
_cell.angle_beta   90.00
_cell.angle_gamma   90.00
#
_symmetry.space_group_name_H-M   'P 1'
#
loop_
_entity.id
_entity.type
_entity.pdbx_description
1 polymer ?
#
loop_
_entity_poly.entity_id
_entity_poly.type
_entity_poly.pdbx_seq_one_letter_code
_entity_poly.pdbx_strand_id
1 'polypeptide(L)'
;FAGDVVPTAYISGACTHPDFRGKGVMRSLLAEAHRQMYREGVVLSTLIPAEESLRLYYDRSGYALCFQQDEKLLTGKCLFVDKYSSFLRFSEIDSDKFLSDEVWNFFYEQQRKRPCALLHTREDMQAVLADWIMSGGQVWAAFSVETPVGVAFCLGTGEDLQVRELLASDPQTENQLEVFLLRHYGADRLLRRFPSGGNGEFRGMARVIHVQSLLALWSRLHPQPLNIRVTGDDTFPENNGDFRVEEGSCCRIQAVTPNVDRVY
;
A
#
# COMPACT_ATOMS: atom_id res chain seq x y z
N PHE A 1 6.32 8.90 0.12
CA PHE A 1 7.31 8.84 -0.95
C PHE A 1 8.40 9.87 -0.68
N ALA A 2 9.67 9.46 -0.70
CA ALA A 2 10.82 10.36 -0.42
C ALA A 2 10.73 11.13 0.93
N GLY A 3 10.09 10.55 1.94
CA GLY A 3 9.83 11.21 3.23
C GLY A 3 8.61 12.11 3.25
N ASP A 4 8.00 12.39 2.11
CA ASP A 4 6.79 13.20 1.98
C ASP A 4 5.52 12.35 1.90
N VAL A 5 4.42 12.90 2.40
CA VAL A 5 3.07 12.37 2.16
C VAL A 5 2.54 12.94 0.85
N VAL A 6 2.12 12.06 -0.05
CA VAL A 6 1.67 12.41 -1.41
C VAL A 6 0.19 12.09 -1.52
N PRO A 7 -0.66 13.03 -1.96
CA PRO A 7 -2.06 12.76 -2.23
C PRO A 7 -2.22 11.60 -3.19
N THR A 8 -2.82 10.50 -2.71
CA THR A 8 -2.94 9.24 -3.45
C THR A 8 -4.37 8.74 -3.32
N ALA A 9 -4.97 8.32 -4.43
CA ALA A 9 -6.27 7.68 -4.44
C ALA A 9 -6.12 6.16 -4.58
N TYR A 10 -6.97 5.40 -3.92
CA TYR A 10 -7.04 3.95 -4.02
C TYR A 10 -8.34 3.51 -4.70
N ILE A 11 -8.24 2.74 -5.78
CA ILE A 11 -9.40 2.16 -6.47
C ILE A 11 -9.75 0.85 -5.78
N SER A 12 -10.91 0.82 -5.15
CA SER A 12 -11.47 -0.37 -4.49
C SER A 12 -12.84 -0.70 -5.06
N GLY A 13 -13.20 -1.98 -5.08
CA GLY A 13 -14.54 -2.45 -5.43
C GLY A 13 -14.96 -2.19 -6.88
N ALA A 14 -14.02 -1.96 -7.79
CA ALA A 14 -14.33 -1.69 -9.19
C ALA A 14 -15.00 -2.91 -9.85
N CYS A 15 -16.31 -2.82 -10.11
CA CYS A 15 -17.09 -3.90 -10.71
C CYS A 15 -18.06 -3.36 -11.77
N THR A 16 -18.43 -4.22 -12.72
CA THR A 16 -19.45 -3.92 -13.73
C THR A 16 -20.51 -4.99 -13.70
N HIS A 17 -21.78 -4.57 -13.59
CA HIS A 17 -22.91 -5.49 -13.66
C HIS A 17 -22.83 -6.36 -14.93
N PRO A 18 -23.14 -7.66 -14.86
CA PRO A 18 -22.98 -8.59 -16.00
C PRO A 18 -23.58 -8.08 -17.30
N ASP A 19 -24.78 -7.50 -17.28
CA ASP A 19 -25.49 -7.01 -18.47
C ASP A 19 -24.80 -5.83 -19.15
N PHE A 20 -23.87 -5.17 -18.48
CA PHE A 20 -23.13 -4.01 -18.98
C PHE A 20 -21.66 -4.31 -19.28
N ARG A 21 -21.21 -5.55 -19.09
CA ARG A 21 -19.85 -5.97 -19.43
C ARG A 21 -19.61 -5.89 -20.94
N GLY A 22 -18.35 -5.69 -21.33
CA GLY A 22 -17.97 -5.58 -22.73
C GLY A 22 -18.36 -4.29 -23.45
N LYS A 23 -19.13 -3.39 -22.79
CA LYS A 23 -19.61 -2.12 -23.37
C LYS A 23 -18.74 -0.91 -23.05
N GLY A 24 -17.57 -1.10 -22.45
CA GLY A 24 -16.62 -0.02 -22.12
C GLY A 24 -16.99 0.80 -20.87
N VAL A 25 -18.06 0.44 -20.15
CA VAL A 25 -18.58 1.21 -19.00
C VAL A 25 -17.49 1.44 -17.94
N MET A 26 -16.76 0.39 -17.52
CA MET A 26 -15.68 0.51 -16.52
C MET A 26 -14.55 1.39 -17.02
N ARG A 27 -14.18 1.32 -18.31
CA ARG A 27 -13.16 2.21 -18.88
C ARG A 27 -13.56 3.66 -18.78
N SER A 28 -14.81 3.97 -19.10
CA SER A 28 -15.35 5.33 -19.01
C SER A 28 -15.40 5.83 -17.57
N LEU A 29 -15.80 4.94 -16.64
CA LEU A 29 -15.82 5.25 -15.19
C LEU A 29 -14.42 5.53 -14.65
N LEU A 30 -13.43 4.69 -14.97
CA LEU A 30 -12.04 4.91 -14.58
C LEU A 30 -11.49 6.20 -15.15
N ALA A 31 -11.78 6.51 -16.44
CA ALA A 31 -11.33 7.75 -17.06
C ALA A 31 -11.92 8.97 -16.35
N GLU A 32 -13.20 8.93 -15.95
CA GLU A 32 -13.82 10.04 -15.19
C GLU A 32 -13.25 10.13 -13.77
N ALA A 33 -13.09 9.01 -13.08
CA ALA A 33 -12.46 8.98 -11.77
C ALA A 33 -11.04 9.59 -11.82
N HIS A 34 -10.24 9.24 -12.82
CA HIS A 34 -8.91 9.82 -13.00
C HIS A 34 -8.98 11.34 -13.26
N ARG A 35 -9.92 11.83 -14.08
CA ARG A 35 -10.10 13.29 -14.29
C ARG A 35 -10.47 14.00 -12.99
N GLN A 36 -11.31 13.37 -12.15
CA GLN A 36 -11.65 13.91 -10.84
C GLN A 36 -10.41 13.96 -9.94
N MET A 37 -9.65 12.86 -9.85
CA MET A 37 -8.38 12.82 -9.13
C MET A 37 -7.42 13.94 -9.57
N TYR A 38 -7.33 14.18 -10.89
CA TYR A 38 -6.50 15.26 -11.44
C TYR A 38 -6.95 16.62 -10.94
N ARG A 39 -8.26 16.91 -10.97
CA ARG A 39 -8.82 18.20 -10.49
C ARG A 39 -8.59 18.40 -8.99
N GLU A 40 -8.58 17.32 -8.21
CA GLU A 40 -8.35 17.34 -6.76
C GLU A 40 -6.87 17.35 -6.36
N GLY A 41 -5.96 17.33 -7.33
CA GLY A 41 -4.52 17.37 -7.05
C GLY A 41 -3.93 16.04 -6.58
N VAL A 42 -4.63 14.92 -6.78
CA VAL A 42 -4.13 13.59 -6.52
C VAL A 42 -2.93 13.30 -7.44
N VAL A 43 -1.82 12.88 -6.88
CA VAL A 43 -0.57 12.65 -7.63
C VAL A 43 -0.50 11.22 -8.18
N LEU A 44 -0.96 10.25 -7.41
CA LEU A 44 -0.95 8.84 -7.76
C LEU A 44 -2.34 8.22 -7.58
N SER A 45 -2.71 7.32 -8.49
CA SER A 45 -3.81 6.37 -8.27
C SER A 45 -3.24 4.96 -8.13
N THR A 46 -3.71 4.21 -7.13
CA THR A 46 -3.22 2.88 -6.83
C THR A 46 -4.34 1.87 -6.76
N LEU A 47 -4.03 0.60 -7.00
CA LEU A 47 -4.96 -0.52 -6.85
C LEU A 47 -4.21 -1.84 -6.70
N ILE A 48 -4.91 -2.86 -6.22
CA ILE A 48 -4.49 -4.25 -6.29
C ILE A 48 -5.49 -4.98 -7.17
N PRO A 49 -5.08 -5.53 -8.34
CA PRO A 49 -5.98 -6.34 -9.15
C PRO A 49 -6.46 -7.57 -8.38
N ALA A 50 -7.77 -7.83 -8.40
CA ALA A 50 -8.34 -9.00 -7.74
C ALA A 50 -7.83 -10.32 -8.34
N GLU A 51 -7.55 -10.31 -9.65
CA GLU A 51 -7.06 -11.45 -10.41
C GLU A 51 -5.94 -11.01 -11.35
N GLU A 52 -5.03 -11.92 -11.67
CA GLU A 52 -3.92 -11.64 -12.58
C GLU A 52 -4.38 -11.23 -13.99
N SER A 53 -5.49 -11.80 -14.45
CA SER A 53 -6.11 -11.46 -15.74
C SER A 53 -6.48 -9.98 -15.86
N LEU A 54 -6.73 -9.29 -14.74
CA LEU A 54 -7.07 -7.86 -14.72
C LEU A 54 -5.85 -6.95 -14.84
N ARG A 55 -4.63 -7.46 -14.71
CA ARG A 55 -3.41 -6.66 -14.86
C ARG A 55 -3.34 -6.00 -16.24
N LEU A 56 -3.57 -6.76 -17.31
CA LEU A 56 -3.62 -6.22 -18.68
C LEU A 56 -4.75 -5.21 -18.89
N TYR A 57 -5.85 -5.36 -18.16
CA TYR A 57 -6.95 -4.42 -18.21
C TYR A 57 -6.54 -3.06 -17.63
N TYR A 58 -5.92 -3.05 -16.47
CA TYR A 58 -5.46 -1.82 -15.82
C TYR A 58 -4.24 -1.21 -16.51
N ASP A 59 -3.35 -2.02 -17.09
CA ASP A 59 -2.23 -1.54 -17.90
C ASP A 59 -2.72 -0.65 -19.06
N ARG A 60 -3.78 -1.07 -19.76
CA ARG A 60 -4.44 -0.26 -20.82
C ARG A 60 -5.06 1.03 -20.29
N SER A 61 -5.22 1.17 -19.00
CA SER A 61 -5.68 2.37 -18.33
C SER A 61 -4.51 3.17 -17.72
N GLY A 62 -3.27 2.83 -18.07
CA GLY A 62 -2.05 3.53 -17.66
C GLY A 62 -1.49 3.13 -16.29
N TYR A 63 -1.93 2.01 -15.72
CA TYR A 63 -1.34 1.47 -14.50
C TYR A 63 -0.14 0.58 -14.82
N ALA A 64 0.88 0.65 -13.97
CA ALA A 64 2.04 -0.24 -14.01
C ALA A 64 2.19 -0.99 -12.69
N LEU A 65 2.71 -2.22 -12.75
CA LEU A 65 3.07 -2.99 -11.56
C LEU A 65 4.26 -2.33 -10.86
N CYS A 66 4.12 -1.99 -9.58
CA CYS A 66 5.16 -1.29 -8.83
C CYS A 66 5.26 -1.69 -7.35
N PHE A 67 4.26 -2.34 -6.78
CA PHE A 67 4.31 -2.76 -5.38
C PHE A 67 4.56 -4.26 -5.28
N GLN A 68 5.64 -4.61 -4.58
CA GLN A 68 6.04 -5.99 -4.37
C GLN A 68 5.70 -6.44 -2.95
N GLN A 69 5.29 -7.70 -2.82
CA GLN A 69 5.05 -8.36 -1.55
C GLN A 69 5.87 -9.64 -1.46
N ASP A 70 6.35 -9.90 -0.27
CA ASP A 70 6.91 -11.19 0.14
C ASP A 70 5.90 -11.94 1.02
N GLU A 71 6.05 -13.25 1.07
CA GLU A 71 5.28 -14.13 1.94
C GLU A 71 6.22 -14.88 2.87
N LYS A 72 5.83 -14.98 4.15
CA LYS A 72 6.51 -15.79 5.16
C LYS A 72 5.52 -16.82 5.68
N LEU A 73 5.87 -18.10 5.53
CA LEU A 73 5.13 -19.20 6.10
C LEU A 73 5.81 -19.65 7.40
N LEU A 74 5.09 -19.53 8.50
CA LEU A 74 5.51 -20.02 9.81
C LEU A 74 4.73 -21.29 10.14
N THR A 75 5.43 -22.27 10.70
CA THR A 75 4.82 -23.52 11.19
C THR A 75 5.06 -23.67 12.69
N GLY A 76 4.09 -24.23 13.41
CA GLY A 76 4.15 -24.36 14.86
C GLY A 76 5.38 -25.13 15.39
N LYS A 77 6.06 -25.90 14.51
CA LYS A 77 7.30 -26.65 14.87
C LYS A 77 8.55 -25.77 14.97
N CYS A 78 8.52 -24.55 14.43
CA CYS A 78 9.69 -23.65 14.35
C CYS A 78 9.71 -22.58 15.46
N LEU A 79 8.83 -22.65 16.43
CA LEU A 79 8.64 -21.58 17.40
C LEU A 79 9.49 -21.78 18.65
N PHE A 80 10.72 -21.28 18.63
CA PHE A 80 11.51 -21.07 19.84
C PHE A 80 11.15 -19.71 20.44
N VAL A 81 10.48 -19.72 21.57
CA VAL A 81 10.34 -18.53 22.42
C VAL A 81 11.57 -18.43 23.29
N ASP A 82 12.34 -17.37 23.13
CA ASP A 82 13.45 -17.08 24.05
C ASP A 82 12.89 -16.95 25.47
N LYS A 83 13.50 -17.64 26.44
CA LYS A 83 13.09 -17.64 27.86
C LYS A 83 13.17 -16.25 28.52
N TYR A 84 13.78 -15.27 27.84
CA TYR A 84 13.96 -13.89 28.31
C TYR A 84 13.03 -12.90 27.63
N SER A 85 11.89 -13.36 27.08
CA SER A 85 10.96 -12.46 26.45
C SER A 85 10.33 -11.49 27.45
N SER A 86 10.30 -10.21 27.09
CA SER A 86 9.52 -9.19 27.78
C SER A 86 8.06 -9.66 27.95
N PHE A 87 7.46 -9.42 29.12
CA PHE A 87 6.04 -9.75 29.34
C PHE A 87 5.17 -8.80 28.52
N LEU A 88 4.78 -9.25 27.33
CA LEU A 88 3.81 -8.55 26.53
C LEU A 88 2.40 -9.04 26.87
N ARG A 89 1.47 -8.11 26.97
CA ARG A 89 0.04 -8.40 27.02
C ARG A 89 -0.52 -8.36 25.61
N PHE A 90 -1.18 -9.41 25.18
CA PHE A 90 -1.87 -9.49 23.89
C PHE A 90 -3.37 -9.35 24.12
N SER A 91 -4.02 -8.54 23.31
CA SER A 91 -5.46 -8.31 23.39
C SER A 91 -6.05 -8.17 22.00
N GLU A 92 -7.18 -8.84 21.77
CA GLU A 92 -8.05 -8.47 20.66
C GLU A 92 -8.59 -7.08 20.91
N ILE A 93 -8.61 -6.25 19.88
CA ILE A 93 -9.08 -4.87 19.96
C ILE A 93 -10.16 -4.60 18.91
N ASP A 94 -11.19 -3.88 19.30
CA ASP A 94 -12.23 -3.38 18.43
C ASP A 94 -11.81 -2.10 17.69
N SER A 95 -12.70 -1.59 16.85
CA SER A 95 -12.45 -0.37 16.08
C SER A 95 -12.22 0.85 16.96
N ASP A 96 -12.94 0.98 18.06
CA ASP A 96 -12.82 2.14 18.96
C ASP A 96 -11.45 2.13 19.65
N LYS A 97 -11.00 0.96 20.12
CA LYS A 97 -9.66 0.82 20.73
C LYS A 97 -8.57 0.99 19.69
N PHE A 98 -8.75 0.46 18.46
CA PHE A 98 -7.77 0.67 17.39
C PHE A 98 -7.61 2.15 17.04
N LEU A 99 -8.71 2.89 16.98
CA LEU A 99 -8.72 4.33 16.67
C LEU A 99 -8.43 5.22 17.88
N SER A 100 -8.16 4.66 19.08
CA SER A 100 -7.65 5.44 20.20
C SER A 100 -6.30 6.08 19.87
N ASP A 101 -5.97 7.19 20.51
CA ASP A 101 -4.74 7.93 20.19
C ASP A 101 -3.48 7.07 20.31
N GLU A 102 -3.41 6.19 21.33
CA GLU A 102 -2.24 5.36 21.57
C GLU A 102 -1.99 4.35 20.45
N VAL A 103 -3.04 3.56 20.10
CA VAL A 103 -2.91 2.49 19.09
C VAL A 103 -2.81 3.07 17.69
N TRP A 104 -3.63 4.07 17.38
CA TRP A 104 -3.59 4.75 16.09
C TRP A 104 -2.24 5.40 15.81
N ASN A 105 -1.69 6.16 16.76
CA ASN A 105 -0.40 6.82 16.57
C ASN A 105 0.72 5.80 16.40
N PHE A 106 0.70 4.70 17.18
CA PHE A 106 1.65 3.61 16.98
C PHE A 106 1.54 3.03 15.57
N PHE A 107 0.33 2.64 15.14
CA PHE A 107 0.09 2.08 13.82
C PHE A 107 0.55 3.03 12.70
N TYR A 108 0.12 4.28 12.76
CA TYR A 108 0.43 5.30 11.75
C TYR A 108 1.95 5.56 11.64
N GLU A 109 2.64 5.70 12.76
CA GLU A 109 4.09 5.91 12.78
C GLU A 109 4.88 4.70 12.27
N GLN A 110 4.42 3.47 12.53
CA GLN A 110 5.05 2.29 11.94
C GLN A 110 4.82 2.22 10.42
N GLN A 111 3.65 2.60 9.93
CA GLN A 111 3.38 2.68 8.50
C GLN A 111 4.28 3.72 7.81
N ARG A 112 4.49 4.88 8.42
CA ARG A 112 5.35 5.94 7.89
C ARG A 112 6.83 5.56 7.77
N LYS A 113 7.32 4.61 8.53
CA LYS A 113 8.70 4.10 8.44
C LYS A 113 8.94 3.28 7.17
N ARG A 114 7.90 2.82 6.51
CA ARG A 114 8.01 2.07 5.27
C ARG A 114 8.35 3.00 4.11
N PRO A 115 9.20 2.57 3.16
CA PRO A 115 9.58 3.40 2.02
C PRO A 115 8.41 3.78 1.11
N CYS A 116 7.40 2.90 1.04
CA CYS A 116 6.15 3.14 0.32
C CYS A 116 5.01 2.51 1.11
N ALA A 117 4.11 3.31 1.67
CA ALA A 117 2.91 2.85 2.34
C ALA A 117 1.73 3.73 1.93
N LEU A 118 0.55 3.13 1.79
CA LEU A 118 -0.71 3.87 1.71
C LEU A 118 -1.10 4.25 3.15
N LEU A 119 -1.04 5.53 3.44
CA LEU A 119 -1.45 6.07 4.73
C LEU A 119 -2.94 6.41 4.66
N HIS A 120 -3.70 5.85 5.58
CA HIS A 120 -5.11 6.17 5.74
C HIS A 120 -5.28 7.33 6.73
N THR A 121 -6.33 8.11 6.56
CA THR A 121 -6.85 8.95 7.65
C THR A 121 -7.56 8.07 8.68
N ARG A 122 -7.84 8.60 9.88
CA ARG A 122 -8.66 7.85 10.85
C ARG A 122 -10.06 7.57 10.29
N GLU A 123 -10.60 8.49 9.52
CA GLU A 123 -11.91 8.41 8.90
C GLU A 123 -11.96 7.28 7.85
N ASP A 124 -10.96 7.22 6.96
CA ASP A 124 -10.81 6.12 6.01
C ASP A 124 -10.65 4.77 6.73
N MET A 125 -9.87 4.77 7.82
CA MET A 125 -9.60 3.55 8.59
C MET A 125 -10.84 2.99 9.28
N GLN A 126 -11.82 3.81 9.62
CA GLN A 126 -13.12 3.32 10.12
C GLN A 126 -13.80 2.40 9.10
N ALA A 127 -13.83 2.81 7.84
CA ALA A 127 -14.41 1.99 6.76
C ALA A 127 -13.61 0.70 6.53
N VAL A 128 -12.28 0.80 6.55
CA VAL A 128 -11.38 -0.37 6.42
C VAL A 128 -11.61 -1.37 7.55
N LEU A 129 -11.72 -0.92 8.80
CA LEU A 129 -11.96 -1.78 9.95
C LEU A 129 -13.35 -2.41 9.89
N ALA A 130 -14.38 -1.65 9.50
CA ALA A 130 -15.72 -2.19 9.36
C ALA A 130 -15.77 -3.32 8.32
N ASP A 131 -15.17 -3.12 7.15
CA ASP A 131 -15.08 -4.14 6.10
C ASP A 131 -14.27 -5.36 6.55
N TRP A 132 -13.16 -5.12 7.26
CA TRP A 132 -12.31 -6.17 7.82
C TRP A 132 -13.06 -7.07 8.79
N ILE A 133 -13.78 -6.49 9.76
CA ILE A 133 -14.58 -7.21 10.75
C ILE A 133 -15.75 -7.94 10.09
N MET A 134 -16.45 -7.30 9.15
CA MET A 134 -17.54 -7.94 8.39
C MET A 134 -17.06 -9.15 7.58
N SER A 135 -15.81 -9.14 7.15
CA SER A 135 -15.17 -10.27 6.45
C SER A 135 -14.66 -11.37 7.40
N GLY A 136 -14.94 -11.28 8.70
CA GLY A 136 -14.49 -12.23 9.73
C GLY A 136 -13.06 -12.01 10.19
N GLY A 137 -12.47 -10.86 9.87
CA GLY A 137 -11.13 -10.49 10.32
C GLY A 137 -11.12 -9.98 11.75
N GLN A 138 -10.00 -10.18 12.43
CA GLN A 138 -9.76 -9.72 13.80
C GLN A 138 -8.50 -8.86 13.85
N VAL A 139 -8.45 -7.95 14.82
CA VAL A 139 -7.28 -7.10 15.08
C VAL A 139 -6.73 -7.39 16.46
N TRP A 140 -5.45 -7.66 16.52
CA TRP A 140 -4.73 -7.94 17.77
C TRP A 140 -3.70 -6.86 18.03
N ALA A 141 -3.56 -6.47 19.29
CA ALA A 141 -2.51 -5.57 19.74
C ALA A 141 -1.64 -6.21 20.82
N ALA A 142 -0.35 -5.92 20.76
CA ALA A 142 0.64 -6.24 21.78
C ALA A 142 0.97 -4.98 22.58
N PHE A 143 0.96 -5.09 23.90
CA PHE A 143 1.26 -3.99 24.82
C PHE A 143 2.44 -4.35 25.72
N SER A 144 3.36 -3.42 25.88
CA SER A 144 4.35 -3.41 26.95
C SER A 144 3.82 -2.48 28.04
N VAL A 145 3.37 -3.07 29.15
CA VAL A 145 2.55 -2.38 30.18
C VAL A 145 1.27 -1.87 29.51
N GLU A 146 1.12 -0.57 29.28
CA GLU A 146 -0.02 0.05 28.58
C GLU A 146 0.35 0.63 27.20
N THR A 147 1.63 0.61 26.84
CA THR A 147 2.11 1.16 25.57
C THR A 147 1.94 0.14 24.45
N PRO A 148 1.26 0.44 23.34
CA PRO A 148 1.17 -0.44 22.19
C PRO A 148 2.54 -0.57 21.53
N VAL A 149 2.95 -1.81 21.28
CA VAL A 149 4.25 -2.17 20.68
C VAL A 149 4.11 -3.07 19.47
N GLY A 150 2.89 -3.54 19.19
CA GLY A 150 2.59 -4.36 18.02
C GLY A 150 1.10 -4.34 17.69
N VAL A 151 0.77 -4.47 16.39
CA VAL A 151 -0.59 -4.62 15.88
C VAL A 151 -0.59 -5.63 14.75
N ALA A 152 -1.58 -6.52 14.70
CA ALA A 152 -1.74 -7.51 13.65
C ALA A 152 -3.20 -7.61 13.19
N PHE A 153 -3.39 -7.70 11.88
CA PHE A 153 -4.67 -7.96 11.22
C PHE A 153 -4.71 -9.41 10.77
N CYS A 154 -5.58 -10.21 11.37
CA CYS A 154 -5.66 -11.64 11.20
C CYS A 154 -6.96 -12.07 10.55
N LEU A 155 -6.90 -13.03 9.64
CA LEU A 155 -8.05 -13.63 8.97
C LEU A 155 -7.88 -15.14 8.90
N GLY A 156 -8.93 -15.89 9.15
CA GLY A 156 -8.95 -17.34 9.07
C GLY A 156 -9.02 -18.00 10.43
N THR A 157 -9.40 -19.27 10.41
CA THR A 157 -9.54 -20.14 11.60
C THR A 157 -9.02 -21.53 11.26
N GLY A 158 -8.58 -22.27 12.28
CA GLY A 158 -8.14 -23.64 12.12
C GLY A 158 -6.70 -23.73 11.59
N GLU A 159 -6.46 -24.62 10.61
CA GLU A 159 -5.10 -24.98 10.19
C GLU A 159 -4.32 -23.81 9.55
N ASP A 160 -5.01 -22.88 8.88
CA ASP A 160 -4.39 -21.79 8.12
C ASP A 160 -4.81 -20.43 8.68
N LEU A 161 -3.89 -19.76 9.36
CA LEU A 161 -4.03 -18.38 9.80
C LEU A 161 -3.33 -17.45 8.81
N GLN A 162 -4.04 -16.43 8.33
CA GLN A 162 -3.46 -15.40 7.49
C GLN A 162 -3.27 -14.11 8.30
N VAL A 163 -2.07 -13.56 8.27
CA VAL A 163 -1.75 -12.24 8.81
C VAL A 163 -1.53 -11.30 7.64
N ARG A 164 -2.48 -10.39 7.43
CA ARG A 164 -2.50 -9.46 6.30
C ARG A 164 -1.65 -8.22 6.56
N GLU A 165 -1.57 -7.82 7.82
CA GLU A 165 -0.71 -6.75 8.28
C GLU A 165 -0.15 -7.11 9.66
N LEU A 166 1.12 -6.87 9.87
CA LEU A 166 1.75 -6.93 11.19
C LEU A 166 2.80 -5.83 11.28
N LEU A 167 2.63 -4.98 12.26
CA LEU A 167 3.55 -3.91 12.62
C LEU A 167 4.01 -4.12 14.05
N ALA A 168 5.31 -4.02 14.28
CA ALA A 168 5.90 -4.15 15.60
C ALA A 168 7.02 -3.13 15.81
N SER A 169 7.28 -2.77 17.05
CA SER A 169 8.35 -1.83 17.42
C SER A 169 9.74 -2.38 17.09
N ASP A 170 9.87 -3.71 17.14
CA ASP A 170 11.14 -4.43 16.99
C ASP A 170 10.90 -5.89 16.56
N PRO A 171 11.94 -6.58 16.03
CA PRO A 171 11.82 -7.96 15.58
C PRO A 171 11.45 -8.97 16.68
N GLN A 172 11.78 -8.70 17.95
CA GLN A 172 11.43 -9.59 19.06
C GLN A 172 9.93 -9.53 19.35
N THR A 173 9.36 -8.33 19.38
CA THR A 173 7.91 -8.10 19.52
C THR A 173 7.15 -8.73 18.33
N GLU A 174 7.67 -8.58 17.11
CA GLU A 174 7.12 -9.21 15.91
C GLU A 174 7.03 -10.74 16.09
N ASN A 175 8.13 -11.39 16.47
CA ASN A 175 8.18 -12.84 16.68
C ASN A 175 7.23 -13.30 17.81
N GLN A 176 7.16 -12.56 18.91
CA GLN A 176 6.26 -12.89 20.02
C GLN A 176 4.79 -12.81 19.60
N LEU A 177 4.42 -11.82 18.80
CA LEU A 177 3.07 -11.66 18.28
C LEU A 177 2.71 -12.80 17.30
N GLU A 178 3.61 -13.16 16.40
CA GLU A 178 3.43 -14.32 15.50
C GLU A 178 3.23 -15.63 16.28
N VAL A 179 4.06 -15.88 17.31
CA VAL A 179 3.96 -17.06 18.17
C VAL A 179 2.66 -17.08 18.96
N PHE A 180 2.28 -15.92 19.51
CA PHE A 180 1.01 -15.78 20.24
C PHE A 180 -0.17 -16.12 19.33
N LEU A 181 -0.23 -15.54 18.13
CA LEU A 181 -1.33 -15.75 17.18
C LEU A 181 -1.45 -17.22 16.78
N LEU A 182 -0.36 -17.88 16.44
CA LEU A 182 -0.37 -19.32 16.13
C LEU A 182 -0.96 -20.16 17.27
N ARG A 183 -0.56 -19.87 18.50
CA ARG A 183 -1.06 -20.59 19.69
C ARG A 183 -2.50 -20.27 20.01
N HIS A 184 -2.87 -19.00 19.91
CA HIS A 184 -4.23 -18.54 20.21
C HIS A 184 -5.27 -19.18 19.29
N TYR A 185 -4.95 -19.23 18.00
CA TYR A 185 -5.84 -19.85 17.00
C TYR A 185 -5.70 -21.36 16.89
N GLY A 186 -4.72 -21.97 17.58
CA GLY A 186 -4.40 -23.38 17.41
C GLY A 186 -4.01 -23.74 15.98
N ALA A 187 -3.46 -22.78 15.24
CA ALA A 187 -3.15 -22.95 13.83
C ALA A 187 -1.83 -23.69 13.62
N ASP A 188 -1.82 -24.63 12.66
CA ASP A 188 -0.59 -25.34 12.28
C ASP A 188 0.34 -24.44 11.46
N ARG A 189 -0.23 -23.50 10.72
CA ARG A 189 0.48 -22.60 9.81
C ARG A 189 -0.04 -21.16 9.92
N LEU A 190 0.90 -20.21 9.87
CA LEU A 190 0.62 -18.78 9.75
C LEU A 190 1.27 -18.28 8.47
N LEU A 191 0.45 -17.77 7.55
CA LEU A 191 0.90 -17.11 6.34
C LEU A 191 0.86 -15.61 6.54
N ARG A 192 2.02 -14.98 6.55
CA ARG A 192 2.17 -13.53 6.63
C ARG A 192 2.58 -12.93 5.31
N ARG A 193 1.92 -11.85 4.90
CA ARG A 193 2.32 -11.01 3.77
C ARG A 193 2.87 -9.68 4.26
N PHE A 194 3.92 -9.21 3.61
CA PHE A 194 4.57 -7.94 3.96
C PHE A 194 5.22 -7.30 2.71
N PRO A 195 5.45 -5.97 2.71
CA PRO A 195 6.14 -5.30 1.61
C PRO A 195 7.53 -5.88 1.38
N SER A 196 7.87 -6.19 0.12
CA SER A 196 9.16 -6.76 -0.23
C SER A 196 10.25 -5.69 -0.30
N GLY A 197 11.48 -6.09 0.04
CA GLY A 197 12.69 -5.30 -0.15
C GLY A 197 13.26 -5.29 -1.58
N GLY A 198 12.55 -5.85 -2.57
CA GLY A 198 12.95 -5.78 -3.99
C GLY A 198 12.89 -7.09 -4.79
N ASN A 199 12.68 -8.24 -4.13
CA ASN A 199 12.64 -9.55 -4.80
C ASN A 199 11.27 -10.25 -4.72
N GLY A 200 10.26 -9.57 -4.19
CA GLY A 200 8.93 -10.12 -4.01
C GLY A 200 8.08 -10.16 -5.28
N GLU A 201 6.92 -10.77 -5.17
CA GLU A 201 5.94 -10.81 -6.24
C GLU A 201 5.24 -9.45 -6.40
N PHE A 202 5.14 -8.97 -7.63
CA PHE A 202 4.37 -7.77 -7.93
C PHE A 202 2.87 -8.03 -7.76
N ARG A 203 2.23 -7.29 -6.86
CA ARG A 203 0.80 -7.41 -6.56
C ARG A 203 0.03 -6.12 -6.81
N GLY A 204 0.60 -4.98 -6.46
CA GLY A 204 -0.06 -3.68 -6.60
C GLY A 204 0.40 -2.92 -7.82
N MET A 205 -0.52 -2.11 -8.34
CA MET A 205 -0.29 -1.25 -9.50
C MET A 205 -0.51 0.22 -9.12
N ALA A 206 0.20 1.12 -9.80
CA ALA A 206 -0.04 2.55 -9.70
C ALA A 206 -0.09 3.20 -11.08
N ARG A 207 -0.84 4.30 -11.15
CA ARG A 207 -0.88 5.23 -12.27
C ARG A 207 -0.47 6.61 -11.78
N VAL A 208 0.39 7.27 -12.54
CA VAL A 208 0.72 8.67 -12.32
C VAL A 208 -0.44 9.54 -12.83
N ILE A 209 -0.99 10.37 -11.95
CA ILE A 209 -2.04 11.35 -12.26
C ILE A 209 -1.42 12.70 -12.58
N HIS A 210 -0.48 13.18 -11.76
CA HIS A 210 0.26 14.43 -12.00
C HIS A 210 1.76 14.16 -12.19
N VAL A 211 2.21 14.09 -13.44
CA VAL A 211 3.60 13.79 -13.81
C VAL A 211 4.57 14.82 -13.21
N GLN A 212 4.30 16.09 -13.41
CA GLN A 212 5.21 17.15 -12.95
C GLN A 212 5.41 17.13 -11.44
N SER A 213 4.33 16.90 -10.67
CA SER A 213 4.40 16.80 -9.21
C SER A 213 5.20 15.58 -8.76
N LEU A 214 4.98 14.42 -9.40
CA LEU A 214 5.72 13.20 -9.07
C LEU A 214 7.20 13.34 -9.40
N LEU A 215 7.56 13.92 -10.54
CA LEU A 215 8.95 14.13 -10.95
C LEU A 215 9.68 15.10 -10.00
N ALA A 216 9.01 16.14 -9.53
CA ALA A 216 9.58 17.05 -8.53
C ALA A 216 9.87 16.34 -7.19
N LEU A 217 9.00 15.43 -6.77
CA LEU A 217 9.23 14.61 -5.57
C LEU A 217 10.34 13.59 -5.79
N TRP A 218 10.34 12.92 -6.94
CA TRP A 218 11.35 11.93 -7.29
C TRP A 218 12.75 12.53 -7.32
N SER A 219 12.89 13.77 -7.80
CA SER A 219 14.18 14.46 -7.90
C SER A 219 14.86 14.74 -6.56
N ARG A 220 14.13 14.74 -5.44
CA ARG A 220 14.70 14.86 -4.09
C ARG A 220 15.53 13.63 -3.72
N LEU A 221 15.18 12.46 -4.24
CA LEU A 221 15.97 11.23 -4.07
C LEU A 221 17.06 11.08 -5.14
N HIS A 222 16.89 11.77 -6.26
CA HIS A 222 17.77 11.70 -7.43
C HIS A 222 18.13 13.12 -7.88
N PRO A 223 19.05 13.80 -7.18
CA PRO A 223 19.33 15.23 -7.38
C PRO A 223 20.02 15.59 -8.70
N GLN A 224 20.41 14.58 -9.50
CA GLN A 224 21.05 14.81 -10.78
C GLN A 224 20.04 15.43 -11.78
N PRO A 225 20.40 16.51 -12.47
CA PRO A 225 19.55 17.11 -13.49
C PRO A 225 19.23 16.12 -14.61
N LEU A 226 17.95 16.01 -14.98
CA LEU A 226 17.48 15.07 -15.98
C LEU A 226 16.44 15.75 -16.88
N ASN A 227 16.50 15.47 -18.19
CA ASN A 227 15.43 15.86 -19.13
C ASN A 227 14.62 14.61 -19.48
N ILE A 228 13.30 14.68 -19.28
CA ILE A 228 12.39 13.55 -19.47
C ILE A 228 11.33 13.97 -20.49
N ARG A 229 11.06 13.12 -21.49
CA ARG A 229 9.90 13.26 -22.36
C ARG A 229 8.84 12.25 -21.99
N VAL A 230 7.64 12.72 -21.68
CA VAL A 230 6.45 11.91 -21.44
C VAL A 230 5.55 12.00 -22.68
N THR A 231 5.06 10.84 -23.13
CA THR A 231 4.18 10.74 -24.31
C THR A 231 3.15 9.64 -24.11
N GLY A 232 2.03 9.74 -24.82
CA GLY A 232 1.02 8.67 -24.88
C GLY A 232 0.02 8.65 -23.74
N ASP A 233 -0.04 9.66 -22.88
CA ASP A 233 -1.13 9.79 -21.93
C ASP A 233 -2.35 10.43 -22.62
N ASP A 234 -3.26 9.59 -23.11
CA ASP A 234 -4.48 10.03 -23.78
C ASP A 234 -5.54 10.54 -22.79
N THR A 235 -5.43 10.17 -21.52
CA THR A 235 -6.36 10.61 -20.45
C THR A 235 -6.01 12.01 -19.98
N PHE A 236 -4.71 12.30 -19.89
CA PHE A 236 -4.16 13.59 -19.44
C PHE A 236 -3.17 14.13 -20.45
N PRO A 237 -3.64 14.81 -21.52
CA PRO A 237 -2.73 15.47 -22.46
C PRO A 237 -1.75 16.41 -21.76
N GLU A 238 -2.12 16.94 -20.59
CA GLU A 238 -1.30 17.79 -19.75
C GLU A 238 -0.05 17.08 -19.19
N ASN A 239 -0.06 15.77 -19.08
CA ASN A 239 1.11 14.99 -18.69
C ASN A 239 2.12 14.81 -19.82
N ASN A 240 1.69 14.94 -21.09
CA ASN A 240 2.59 14.80 -22.23
C ASN A 240 3.45 16.07 -22.40
N GLY A 241 4.73 15.89 -22.65
CA GLY A 241 5.67 16.99 -22.89
C GLY A 241 7.08 16.70 -22.46
N ASP A 242 7.92 17.72 -22.62
CA ASP A 242 9.29 17.67 -22.16
C ASP A 242 9.41 18.35 -20.80
N PHE A 243 10.10 17.69 -19.86
CA PHE A 243 10.28 18.15 -18.50
C PHE A 243 11.77 18.22 -18.18
N ARG A 244 12.18 19.29 -17.54
CA ARG A 244 13.48 19.41 -16.87
C ARG A 244 13.28 19.18 -15.38
N VAL A 245 13.99 18.21 -14.87
CA VAL A 245 13.92 17.81 -13.46
C VAL A 245 15.24 18.21 -12.81
N GLU A 246 15.17 18.94 -11.72
CA GLU A 246 16.30 19.35 -10.90
C GLU A 246 15.93 19.10 -9.44
N GLU A 247 16.89 19.12 -8.52
CA GLU A 247 16.65 18.79 -7.11
C GLU A 247 15.41 19.54 -6.53
N GLY A 248 14.41 18.79 -6.13
CA GLY A 248 13.16 19.31 -5.54
C GLY A 248 12.23 20.05 -6.51
N SER A 249 12.55 20.10 -7.81
CA SER A 249 11.78 20.85 -8.79
C SER A 249 11.60 20.11 -10.12
N CYS A 250 10.50 20.40 -10.80
CA CYS A 250 10.25 19.94 -12.15
C CYS A 250 9.52 21.03 -12.93
N CYS A 251 10.04 21.42 -14.07
CA CYS A 251 9.39 22.37 -14.94
C CYS A 251 9.19 21.80 -16.35
N ARG A 252 8.09 22.17 -16.98
CA ARG A 252 7.88 21.88 -18.39
C ARG A 252 8.80 22.80 -19.24
N ILE A 253 9.47 22.23 -20.22
CA ILE A 253 10.31 22.97 -21.16
C ILE A 253 9.74 22.90 -22.57
N GLN A 254 9.97 23.94 -23.37
CA GLN A 254 9.68 23.88 -24.81
C GLN A 254 10.64 22.88 -25.46
N ALA A 255 10.14 22.10 -26.41
CA ALA A 255 10.81 20.96 -27.03
C ALA A 255 12.32 21.21 -27.22
N VAL A 256 13.14 20.44 -26.51
CA VAL A 256 14.60 20.49 -26.62
C VAL A 256 15.02 19.51 -27.72
N THR A 257 15.91 19.97 -28.58
CA THR A 257 16.66 19.16 -29.53
C THR A 257 17.49 18.05 -28.85
N PRO A 258 17.97 17.01 -29.50
CA PRO A 258 17.91 15.58 -29.23
C PRO A 258 18.80 15.00 -28.12
N ASN A 259 18.76 15.52 -26.89
CA ASN A 259 19.39 14.85 -25.74
C ASN A 259 18.35 14.56 -24.64
N VAL A 260 17.27 13.85 -25.01
CA VAL A 260 16.24 13.43 -24.06
C VAL A 260 16.45 11.95 -23.75
N ASP A 261 16.76 11.64 -22.50
CA ASP A 261 16.75 10.25 -22.02
C ASP A 261 15.31 9.73 -22.05
N ARG A 262 15.09 8.60 -22.74
CA ARG A 262 13.77 7.97 -22.79
C ARG A 262 13.61 7.08 -21.56
N VAL A 263 12.65 7.44 -20.72
CA VAL A 263 12.18 6.55 -19.64
C VAL A 263 10.93 5.85 -20.18
N TYR A 264 11.02 4.53 -20.28
CA TYR A 264 9.91 3.65 -20.68
C TYR A 264 9.07 3.25 -19.48
#